data_e9e480df5ef20aa7ad80b8cc408ef22f
#
_entry.id   e9e480df5ef20aa7ad80b8cc408ef22f
#
_cell.length_a   1.000
_cell.length_b   1.000
_cell.length_c   1.000
_cell.angle_alpha   90.00
_cell.angle_beta   90.00
_cell.angle_gamma   90.00
#
_symmetry.space_group_name_H-M   'P 1'
#
loop_
_entity.id
_entity.type
_entity.pdbx_description
1 polymer ?
#
loop_
_entity_poly.entity_id
_entity_poly.type
_entity_poly.pdbx_seq_one_letter_code
_entity_poly.pdbx_strand_id
1 'polypeptide(L)'
;MTRGARAGHRAHRMPPGPRAESASISDGVPAGHCNRVVRRGAARRRHLPFGQYPLSVRHYENFPVASALLPARYRRAIVAIYRFARTADDIADEGDATPAERHAALGRYASALDAIERNEPQAEPLFAELQIAIREHALPLQPFRDLLSAFAQDVDVKRYATFAALVDYCRRSANPVGRLLLTLYRTDDAASVAESDAICTALQLANFWQDVAIDARIGRIYIPLEDFARFDVDPAAIAAGSHDRRWVQLMAFETARTRALFDQGRALPRRLPLRAGLELRAVIAGGMRILERIERVGGDVFSQRPLLTKGDWALLALRTLAPARKA
;
A
#
# COMPACT_ATOMS: atom_id res chain seq x y z
N MET A 1 6.77 1.19 -76.18
CA MET A 1 7.39 -0.07 -76.65
C MET A 1 7.38 -0.97 -75.38
N THR A 2 6.35 -1.84 -75.28
CA THR A 2 6.39 -3.32 -75.49
C THR A 2 7.15 -4.04 -74.39
N ARG A 3 6.60 -4.87 -73.60
CA ARG A 3 5.81 -6.09 -73.50
C ARG A 3 5.97 -6.53 -72.04
N GLY A 4 5.08 -6.95 -71.20
CA GLY A 4 4.05 -7.96 -71.40
C GLY A 4 4.57 -9.37 -71.11
N ALA A 5 4.34 -9.89 -69.84
CA ALA A 5 4.23 -11.35 -69.67
C ALA A 5 3.40 -11.66 -68.41
N ARG A 6 2.33 -12.40 -68.68
CA ARG A 6 1.42 -13.08 -67.71
C ARG A 6 1.95 -14.47 -67.37
N ALA A 7 1.36 -15.04 -66.39
CA ALA A 7 1.09 -16.45 -66.04
C ALA A 7 1.82 -16.90 -64.77
N GLY A 8 1.26 -17.65 -63.82
CA GLY A 8 0.05 -18.47 -63.88
C GLY A 8 -0.18 -19.10 -62.47
N HIS A 9 -1.44 -19.27 -62.15
CA HIS A 9 -1.95 -20.01 -61.01
C HIS A 9 -1.51 -21.48 -60.98
N ARG A 10 -1.11 -21.99 -59.86
CA ARG A 10 -1.26 -23.41 -59.50
C ARG A 10 -1.79 -23.56 -58.10
N ALA A 11 -3.03 -24.02 -58.01
CA ALA A 11 -3.66 -24.53 -56.83
C ALA A 11 -3.12 -25.92 -56.48
N HIS A 12 -2.68 -26.16 -55.28
CA HIS A 12 -2.44 -27.49 -54.73
C HIS A 12 -3.55 -27.89 -53.78
N ARG A 13 -4.21 -28.98 -54.16
CA ARG A 13 -5.27 -29.67 -53.41
C ARG A 13 -4.69 -30.35 -52.18
N MET A 14 -5.41 -30.27 -51.06
CA MET A 14 -5.23 -31.11 -49.86
C MET A 14 -5.86 -32.51 -50.08
N PRO A 15 -5.27 -33.58 -49.52
CA PRO A 15 -5.93 -34.88 -49.42
C PRO A 15 -6.76 -34.99 -48.12
N PRO A 16 -7.77 -35.88 -48.09
CA PRO A 16 -8.72 -36.01 -46.96
C PRO A 16 -8.18 -36.91 -45.84
N GLY A 17 -8.57 -36.60 -44.59
CA GLY A 17 -8.27 -37.41 -43.43
C GLY A 17 -9.18 -38.64 -43.24
N PRO A 18 -8.76 -39.65 -42.48
CA PRO A 18 -9.55 -40.85 -42.26
C PRO A 18 -10.60 -40.69 -41.14
N ARG A 19 -11.67 -41.46 -41.34
CA ARG A 19 -12.91 -41.54 -40.56
C ARG A 19 -12.72 -42.27 -39.23
N ALA A 20 -13.57 -41.91 -38.27
CA ALA A 20 -13.80 -42.56 -36.98
C ALA A 20 -14.33 -43.98 -37.12
N GLU A 21 -13.83 -44.87 -36.27
CA GLU A 21 -14.50 -46.13 -35.91
C GLU A 21 -14.78 -46.17 -34.42
N SER A 22 -16.05 -46.44 -34.14
CA SER A 22 -16.59 -46.68 -32.80
C SER A 22 -16.35 -48.12 -32.36
N ALA A 23 -15.86 -48.34 -31.16
CA ALA A 23 -15.98 -49.62 -30.48
C ALA A 23 -16.30 -49.41 -29.00
N SER A 24 -17.50 -49.84 -28.63
CA SER A 24 -17.95 -50.05 -27.26
C SER A 24 -17.40 -51.36 -26.73
N ILE A 25 -16.92 -51.44 -25.50
CA ILE A 25 -17.04 -52.63 -24.62
C ILE A 25 -16.87 -52.17 -23.16
N SER A 26 -17.72 -52.76 -22.35
CA SER A 26 -18.05 -52.60 -20.92
C SER A 26 -17.01 -53.17 -19.94
N ASP A 27 -17.18 -52.72 -18.69
CA ASP A 27 -16.95 -53.33 -17.39
C ASP A 27 -15.57 -53.27 -16.74
N GLY A 28 -15.58 -52.71 -15.51
CA GLY A 28 -14.57 -52.98 -14.50
C GLY A 28 -14.23 -51.78 -13.58
N VAL A 29 -15.02 -51.59 -12.52
CA VAL A 29 -14.63 -50.77 -11.34
C VAL A 29 -13.62 -51.59 -10.49
N PRO A 30 -12.53 -50.96 -9.95
CA PRO A 30 -12.64 -50.65 -8.53
C PRO A 30 -12.07 -49.26 -8.11
N ALA A 31 -12.71 -48.78 -7.11
CA ALA A 31 -12.49 -47.73 -6.15
C ALA A 31 -11.06 -47.16 -5.92
N GLY A 32 -11.05 -45.83 -5.74
CA GLY A 32 -10.17 -45.20 -4.79
C GLY A 32 -9.15 -44.21 -5.34
N HIS A 33 -9.50 -42.93 -5.46
CA HIS A 33 -8.80 -41.83 -4.84
C HIS A 33 -9.54 -40.52 -5.21
N CYS A 34 -10.25 -40.07 -4.22
CA CYS A 34 -11.02 -38.81 -4.26
C CYS A 34 -10.04 -37.65 -4.23
N ASN A 35 -9.71 -37.08 -5.42
CA ASN A 35 -9.07 -35.78 -5.52
C ASN A 35 -10.14 -34.72 -5.21
N ARG A 36 -10.24 -34.38 -3.94
CA ARG A 36 -11.08 -33.30 -3.43
C ARG A 36 -10.45 -31.97 -3.85
N VAL A 37 -10.83 -31.48 -5.02
CA VAL A 37 -10.64 -30.08 -5.39
C VAL A 37 -11.41 -29.25 -4.35
N VAL A 38 -10.70 -28.73 -3.38
CA VAL A 38 -11.22 -27.75 -2.42
C VAL A 38 -11.47 -26.47 -3.20
N ARG A 39 -12.70 -26.32 -3.69
CA ARG A 39 -13.22 -24.99 -4.05
C ARG A 39 -13.22 -24.19 -2.75
N ARG A 40 -12.22 -23.35 -2.56
CA ARG A 40 -12.25 -22.29 -1.55
C ARG A 40 -13.38 -21.33 -1.98
N GLY A 41 -14.55 -21.58 -1.41
CA GLY A 41 -15.66 -20.64 -1.49
C GLY A 41 -15.19 -19.30 -0.94
N ALA A 42 -15.37 -18.25 -1.75
CA ALA A 42 -15.27 -16.87 -1.28
C ALA A 42 -16.25 -16.73 -0.11
N ALA A 43 -15.73 -16.71 1.09
CA ALA A 43 -16.51 -16.40 2.27
C ALA A 43 -17.02 -14.96 2.10
N ARG A 44 -18.29 -14.80 1.75
CA ARG A 44 -18.99 -13.52 1.85
C ARG A 44 -18.79 -13.02 3.27
N ARG A 45 -17.90 -12.03 3.43
CA ARG A 45 -17.76 -11.31 4.70
C ARG A 45 -19.08 -10.58 4.92
N ARG A 46 -19.89 -11.12 5.84
CA ARG A 46 -21.07 -10.44 6.35
C ARG A 46 -20.58 -9.14 6.98
N HIS A 47 -21.16 -8.01 6.55
CA HIS A 47 -21.07 -6.76 7.29
C HIS A 47 -21.49 -7.04 8.74
N LEU A 48 -20.53 -7.08 9.65
CA LEU A 48 -20.82 -7.18 11.07
C LEU A 48 -21.36 -5.83 11.54
N PRO A 49 -22.42 -5.82 12.36
CA PRO A 49 -22.95 -4.57 12.89
C PRO A 49 -21.90 -3.87 13.74
N PHE A 50 -21.92 -2.56 13.67
CA PHE A 50 -21.06 -1.60 14.35
C PHE A 50 -20.86 -2.00 15.84
N GLY A 51 -19.61 -2.21 16.24
CA GLY A 51 -19.24 -2.47 17.63
C GLY A 51 -18.36 -3.70 17.89
N GLN A 52 -18.13 -4.57 16.92
CA GLN A 52 -17.38 -5.82 17.09
C GLN A 52 -16.10 -5.92 16.23
N TYR A 53 -15.42 -4.82 15.99
CA TYR A 53 -14.06 -4.93 15.46
C TYR A 53 -13.11 -5.11 16.65
N PRO A 54 -12.49 -6.31 16.80
CA PRO A 54 -11.42 -6.44 17.78
C PRO A 54 -10.30 -5.49 17.36
N LEU A 55 -9.79 -4.71 18.31
CA LEU A 55 -8.64 -3.81 18.12
C LEU A 55 -7.33 -4.54 17.78
N SER A 56 -7.39 -5.87 17.55
CA SER A 56 -6.31 -6.67 17.00
C SER A 56 -6.47 -6.73 15.50
N VAL A 57 -5.97 -5.72 14.80
CA VAL A 57 -5.95 -5.68 13.35
C VAL A 57 -4.94 -6.73 12.87
N ARG A 58 -5.45 -7.86 12.35
CA ARG A 58 -4.69 -8.80 11.54
C ARG A 58 -4.60 -8.26 10.10
N HIS A 59 -4.12 -7.06 9.93
CA HIS A 59 -3.80 -6.52 8.63
C HIS A 59 -2.32 -6.16 8.58
N TYR A 60 -1.73 -6.34 7.45
CA TYR A 60 -0.40 -6.15 6.92
C TYR A 60 0.34 -4.86 7.33
N GLU A 61 -0.17 -4.11 8.27
CA GLU A 61 0.47 -2.89 8.74
C GLU A 61 1.61 -3.22 9.69
N ASN A 62 2.80 -2.75 9.34
CA ASN A 62 4.01 -2.94 10.14
C ASN A 62 3.94 -2.24 11.51
N PHE A 63 2.86 -1.48 11.80
CA PHE A 63 2.74 -0.68 13.02
C PHE A 63 1.34 -0.78 13.63
N PRO A 64 1.21 -1.02 14.95
CA PRO A 64 -0.08 -1.07 15.61
C PRO A 64 -0.68 0.34 15.75
N VAL A 65 -1.76 0.60 15.04
CA VAL A 65 -2.52 1.88 15.11
C VAL A 65 -3.13 2.13 16.50
N ALA A 66 -3.26 1.10 17.34
CA ALA A 66 -3.76 1.19 18.70
C ALA A 66 -2.69 0.77 19.70
N SER A 67 -1.52 1.43 19.67
CA SER A 67 -0.47 1.21 20.65
C SER A 67 -0.94 1.57 22.07
N ALA A 68 -0.51 0.78 23.05
CA ALA A 68 -0.72 1.09 24.46
C ALA A 68 -0.02 2.41 24.90
N LEU A 69 0.91 2.90 24.07
CA LEU A 69 1.61 4.16 24.30
C LEU A 69 0.76 5.39 23.96
N LEU A 70 -0.31 5.25 23.15
CA LEU A 70 -1.18 6.36 22.79
C LEU A 70 -1.91 6.92 24.03
N PRO A 71 -1.82 8.24 24.28
CA PRO A 71 -2.55 8.87 25.36
C PRO A 71 -4.06 8.65 25.22
N ALA A 72 -4.72 8.22 26.29
CA ALA A 72 -6.15 7.85 26.28
C ALA A 72 -7.05 8.96 25.67
N ARG A 73 -6.70 10.24 25.95
CA ARG A 73 -7.43 11.42 25.45
C ARG A 73 -7.49 11.54 23.92
N TYR A 74 -6.51 11.00 23.19
CA TYR A 74 -6.45 11.08 21.73
C TYR A 74 -6.93 9.80 21.04
N ARG A 75 -7.13 8.71 21.79
CA ARG A 75 -7.44 7.40 21.22
C ARG A 75 -8.69 7.42 20.34
N ARG A 76 -9.76 8.10 20.77
CA ARG A 76 -11.00 8.21 19.99
C ARG A 76 -10.75 8.91 18.65
N ALA A 77 -10.05 10.05 18.67
CA ALA A 77 -9.74 10.79 17.45
C ALA A 77 -8.85 10.00 16.50
N ILE A 78 -7.81 9.33 17.02
CA ILE A 78 -6.91 8.49 16.20
C ILE A 78 -7.68 7.34 15.56
N VAL A 79 -8.58 6.68 16.31
CA VAL A 79 -9.42 5.61 15.76
C VAL A 79 -10.38 6.13 14.68
N ALA A 80 -10.96 7.32 14.86
CA ALA A 80 -11.86 7.93 13.87
C ALA A 80 -11.08 8.29 12.57
N ILE A 81 -9.89 8.89 12.69
CA ILE A 81 -8.98 9.18 11.56
C ILE A 81 -8.63 7.88 10.81
N TYR A 82 -8.19 6.87 11.55
CA TYR A 82 -7.81 5.58 10.97
C TYR A 82 -8.97 4.90 10.25
N ARG A 83 -10.16 4.85 10.87
CA ARG A 83 -11.34 4.25 10.24
C ARG A 83 -11.72 4.95 8.95
N PHE A 84 -11.70 6.28 8.94
CA PHE A 84 -11.96 7.06 7.74
C PHE A 84 -10.96 6.72 6.64
N ALA A 85 -9.66 6.78 6.94
CA ALA A 85 -8.62 6.50 5.97
C ALA A 85 -8.72 5.04 5.45
N ARG A 86 -8.83 4.07 6.37
CA ARG A 86 -8.87 2.65 5.99
C ARG A 86 -10.10 2.27 5.17
N THR A 87 -11.29 2.75 5.55
CA THR A 87 -12.50 2.44 4.78
C THR A 87 -12.51 3.12 3.40
N ALA A 88 -11.92 4.30 3.28
CA ALA A 88 -11.75 4.96 1.98
C ALA A 88 -10.71 4.24 1.09
N ASP A 89 -9.61 3.76 1.67
CA ASP A 89 -8.60 2.93 1.03
C ASP A 89 -9.20 1.60 0.53
N ASP A 90 -9.97 0.90 1.38
CA ASP A 90 -10.69 -0.34 1.01
C ASP A 90 -11.64 -0.13 -0.19
N ILE A 91 -12.28 1.04 -0.31
CA ILE A 91 -13.11 1.38 -1.47
C ILE A 91 -12.27 1.45 -2.75
N ALA A 92 -11.06 1.99 -2.68
CA ALA A 92 -10.19 2.09 -3.84
C ALA A 92 -9.59 0.73 -4.26
N ASP A 93 -9.34 -0.17 -3.30
CA ASP A 93 -8.49 -1.35 -3.50
C ASP A 93 -9.23 -2.69 -3.44
N GLU A 94 -10.27 -2.81 -2.63
CA GLU A 94 -10.91 -4.10 -2.35
C GLU A 94 -12.23 -4.32 -3.11
N GLY A 95 -12.55 -5.60 -3.38
CA GLY A 95 -13.81 -6.03 -4.00
C GLY A 95 -13.85 -5.87 -5.52
N ASP A 96 -15.02 -6.16 -6.10
CA ASP A 96 -15.23 -6.26 -7.55
C ASP A 96 -15.90 -5.00 -8.15
N ALA A 97 -15.90 -3.87 -7.42
CA ALA A 97 -16.52 -2.63 -7.89
C ALA A 97 -15.75 -2.05 -9.11
N THR A 98 -16.51 -1.54 -10.06
CA THR A 98 -15.95 -0.84 -11.23
C THR A 98 -15.25 0.47 -10.83
N PRO A 99 -14.32 1.00 -11.63
CA PRO A 99 -13.71 2.30 -11.37
C PRO A 99 -14.75 3.42 -11.14
N ALA A 100 -15.82 3.44 -11.93
CA ALA A 100 -16.88 4.44 -11.78
C ALA A 100 -17.63 4.34 -10.43
N GLU A 101 -17.90 3.10 -9.97
CA GLU A 101 -18.51 2.86 -8.66
C GLU A 101 -17.58 3.24 -7.52
N ARG A 102 -16.27 2.97 -7.64
CA ARG A 102 -15.25 3.39 -6.66
C ARG A 102 -15.18 4.90 -6.56
N HIS A 103 -15.09 5.61 -7.69
CA HIS A 103 -15.12 7.07 -7.71
C HIS A 103 -16.41 7.64 -7.12
N ALA A 104 -17.56 7.07 -7.44
CA ALA A 104 -18.85 7.48 -6.85
C ALA A 104 -18.87 7.27 -5.33
N ALA A 105 -18.29 6.16 -4.83
CA ALA A 105 -18.20 5.88 -3.40
C ALA A 105 -17.27 6.86 -2.68
N LEU A 106 -16.07 7.14 -3.23
CA LEU A 106 -15.15 8.15 -2.70
C LEU A 106 -15.76 9.56 -2.77
N GLY A 107 -16.56 9.87 -3.79
CA GLY A 107 -17.32 11.11 -3.90
C GLY A 107 -18.30 11.31 -2.75
N ARG A 108 -18.95 10.24 -2.24
CA ARG A 108 -19.80 10.34 -1.03
C ARG A 108 -19.00 10.73 0.21
N TYR A 109 -17.74 10.25 0.35
CA TYR A 109 -16.86 10.65 1.44
C TYR A 109 -16.49 12.14 1.35
N ALA A 110 -16.20 12.64 0.13
CA ALA A 110 -15.96 14.07 -0.09
C ALA A 110 -17.19 14.90 0.29
N SER A 111 -18.39 14.51 -0.14
CA SER A 111 -19.64 15.18 0.24
C SER A 111 -19.89 15.17 1.75
N ALA A 112 -19.54 14.09 2.45
CA ALA A 112 -19.63 14.02 3.91
C ALA A 112 -18.63 14.99 4.58
N LEU A 113 -17.40 15.14 4.08
CA LEU A 113 -16.46 16.16 4.58
C LEU A 113 -17.00 17.58 4.37
N ASP A 114 -17.64 17.86 3.23
CA ASP A 114 -18.25 19.17 2.96
C ASP A 114 -19.43 19.46 3.90
N ALA A 115 -20.24 18.43 4.22
CA ALA A 115 -21.33 18.54 5.21
C ALA A 115 -20.76 18.77 6.64
N ILE A 116 -19.66 18.09 7.00
CA ILE A 116 -18.97 18.31 8.27
C ILE A 116 -18.45 19.76 8.36
N GLU A 117 -17.89 20.30 7.29
CA GLU A 117 -17.41 21.69 7.21
C GLU A 117 -18.55 22.69 7.44
N ARG A 118 -19.73 22.43 6.87
CA ARG A 118 -20.94 23.23 7.11
C ARG A 118 -21.61 22.97 8.47
N ASN A 119 -21.02 22.14 9.31
CA ASN A 119 -21.59 21.71 10.59
C ASN A 119 -22.92 20.96 10.51
N GLU A 120 -23.24 20.35 9.38
CA GLU A 120 -24.42 19.53 9.21
C GLU A 120 -24.30 18.20 9.99
N PRO A 121 -25.37 17.73 10.66
CA PRO A 121 -25.35 16.46 11.38
C PRO A 121 -25.09 15.28 10.43
N GLN A 122 -24.24 14.35 10.86
CA GLN A 122 -23.92 13.15 10.10
C GLN A 122 -24.75 11.97 10.61
N ALA A 123 -25.49 11.32 9.72
CA ALA A 123 -26.31 10.12 10.05
C ALA A 123 -25.47 8.84 10.11
N GLU A 124 -24.43 8.73 9.27
CA GLU A 124 -23.55 7.57 9.24
C GLU A 124 -22.56 7.61 10.41
N PRO A 125 -22.46 6.54 11.24
CA PRO A 125 -21.61 6.51 12.42
C PRO A 125 -20.14 6.87 12.17
N LEU A 126 -19.57 6.44 11.03
CA LEU A 126 -18.20 6.75 10.64
C LEU A 126 -17.97 8.26 10.59
N PHE A 127 -18.86 8.99 9.89
CA PHE A 127 -18.73 10.43 9.71
C PHE A 127 -19.15 11.20 10.96
N ALA A 128 -20.10 10.68 11.75
CA ALA A 128 -20.48 11.27 13.04
C ALA A 128 -19.30 11.22 14.03
N GLU A 129 -18.62 10.07 14.16
CA GLU A 129 -17.43 9.93 15.01
C GLU A 129 -16.29 10.85 14.53
N LEU A 130 -16.09 10.94 13.20
CA LEU A 130 -15.09 11.82 12.61
C LEU A 130 -15.42 13.30 12.89
N GLN A 131 -16.67 13.72 12.73
CA GLN A 131 -17.11 15.09 13.00
C GLN A 131 -16.84 15.49 14.46
N ILE A 132 -17.10 14.58 15.41
CA ILE A 132 -16.79 14.79 16.82
C ILE A 132 -15.28 15.01 16.99
N ALA A 133 -14.46 14.13 16.43
CA ALA A 133 -12.99 14.23 16.54
C ALA A 133 -12.46 15.54 15.92
N ILE A 134 -12.98 15.95 14.75
CA ILE A 134 -12.62 17.19 14.08
C ILE A 134 -12.94 18.40 14.99
N ARG A 135 -14.14 18.43 15.58
CA ARG A 135 -14.56 19.54 16.44
C ARG A 135 -13.79 19.60 17.76
N GLU A 136 -13.65 18.47 18.45
CA GLU A 136 -12.96 18.40 19.75
C GLU A 136 -11.49 18.78 19.67
N HIS A 137 -10.85 18.49 18.56
CA HIS A 137 -9.40 18.67 18.39
C HIS A 137 -9.04 19.73 17.34
N ALA A 138 -10.02 20.43 16.77
CA ALA A 138 -9.82 21.41 15.70
C ALA A 138 -8.98 20.86 14.52
N LEU A 139 -9.27 19.61 14.11
CA LEU A 139 -8.53 18.97 13.04
C LEU A 139 -8.83 19.65 11.69
N PRO A 140 -7.81 19.96 10.86
CA PRO A 140 -8.01 20.52 9.54
C PRO A 140 -8.65 19.47 8.61
N LEU A 141 -9.54 19.92 7.73
CA LEU A 141 -10.21 19.04 6.75
C LEU A 141 -9.33 18.69 5.53
N GLN A 142 -8.37 19.56 5.21
CA GLN A 142 -7.52 19.37 4.02
C GLN A 142 -6.78 18.02 4.02
N PRO A 143 -6.19 17.52 5.12
CA PRO A 143 -5.56 16.20 5.12
C PRO A 143 -6.52 15.05 4.77
N PHE A 144 -7.78 15.13 5.15
CA PHE A 144 -8.78 14.11 4.76
C PHE A 144 -9.12 14.19 3.27
N ARG A 145 -9.21 15.41 2.71
CA ARG A 145 -9.40 15.62 1.27
C ARG A 145 -8.20 15.14 0.46
N ASP A 146 -6.99 15.36 0.97
CA ASP A 146 -5.75 14.86 0.35
C ASP A 146 -5.75 13.33 0.27
N LEU A 147 -6.13 12.62 1.34
CA LEU A 147 -6.27 11.16 1.35
C LEU A 147 -7.27 10.68 0.30
N LEU A 148 -8.46 11.28 0.22
CA LEU A 148 -9.47 10.91 -0.78
C LEU A 148 -8.96 11.14 -2.21
N SER A 149 -8.21 12.22 -2.44
CA SER A 149 -7.59 12.50 -3.75
C SER A 149 -6.56 11.42 -4.12
N ALA A 150 -5.76 10.94 -3.15
CA ALA A 150 -4.81 9.85 -3.37
C ALA A 150 -5.52 8.53 -3.67
N PHE A 151 -6.54 8.17 -2.88
CA PHE A 151 -7.31 6.93 -3.10
C PHE A 151 -8.08 6.96 -4.43
N ALA A 152 -8.61 8.11 -4.83
CA ALA A 152 -9.19 8.27 -6.16
C ALA A 152 -8.14 8.05 -7.27
N GLN A 153 -6.91 8.56 -7.06
CA GLN A 153 -5.80 8.30 -7.99
C GLN A 153 -5.45 6.81 -8.08
N ASP A 154 -5.51 6.05 -6.98
CA ASP A 154 -5.19 4.61 -6.95
C ASP A 154 -6.15 3.77 -7.81
N VAL A 155 -7.36 4.26 -8.06
CA VAL A 155 -8.30 3.62 -8.99
C VAL A 155 -7.73 3.62 -10.42
N ASP A 156 -7.11 4.71 -10.85
CA ASP A 156 -6.73 4.95 -12.25
C ASP A 156 -5.23 4.79 -12.52
N VAL A 157 -4.37 5.26 -11.59
CA VAL A 157 -2.92 5.33 -11.78
C VAL A 157 -2.24 4.09 -11.23
N LYS A 158 -1.53 3.38 -12.10
CA LYS A 158 -0.82 2.13 -11.73
C LYS A 158 0.71 2.25 -11.88
N ARG A 159 1.22 3.37 -12.36
CA ARG A 159 2.64 3.61 -12.67
C ARG A 159 3.00 5.07 -12.43
N TYR A 160 4.24 5.31 -12.04
CA TYR A 160 4.78 6.64 -11.80
C TYR A 160 5.95 6.90 -12.76
N ALA A 161 5.89 7.97 -13.54
CA ALA A 161 6.94 8.30 -14.49
C ALA A 161 8.24 8.71 -13.80
N THR A 162 8.12 9.51 -12.72
CA THR A 162 9.25 10.09 -11.99
C THR A 162 9.11 9.91 -10.48
N PHE A 163 10.22 10.00 -9.76
CA PHE A 163 10.20 10.03 -8.31
C PHE A 163 9.43 11.22 -7.74
N ALA A 164 9.49 12.37 -8.39
CA ALA A 164 8.72 13.55 -8.00
C ALA A 164 7.21 13.28 -8.03
N ALA A 165 6.73 12.55 -9.06
CA ALA A 165 5.32 12.15 -9.15
C ALA A 165 4.93 11.16 -8.03
N LEU A 166 5.82 10.23 -7.67
CA LEU A 166 5.60 9.31 -6.57
C LEU A 166 5.59 10.04 -5.22
N VAL A 167 6.49 10.99 -5.00
CA VAL A 167 6.51 11.81 -3.78
C VAL A 167 5.26 12.67 -3.67
N ASP A 168 4.74 13.25 -4.78
CA ASP A 168 3.46 13.97 -4.77
C ASP A 168 2.29 13.05 -4.36
N TYR A 169 2.30 11.81 -4.83
CA TYR A 169 1.34 10.80 -4.36
C TYR A 169 1.50 10.56 -2.85
N CYS A 170 2.71 10.31 -2.33
CA CYS A 170 2.97 10.11 -0.90
C CYS A 170 2.54 11.34 -0.07
N ARG A 171 2.71 12.56 -0.59
CA ARG A 171 2.26 13.81 0.05
C ARG A 171 0.76 13.80 0.33
N ARG A 172 -0.04 13.09 -0.47
CA ARG A 172 -1.50 12.99 -0.33
C ARG A 172 -1.96 11.68 0.30
N SER A 173 -1.22 10.58 0.16
CA SER A 173 -1.61 9.27 0.66
C SER A 173 -1.06 8.94 2.07
N ALA A 174 0.09 9.49 2.46
CA ALA A 174 0.77 9.16 3.71
C ALA A 174 0.94 10.37 4.65
N ASN A 175 1.42 11.50 4.15
CA ASN A 175 1.73 12.68 4.96
C ASN A 175 0.52 13.24 5.72
N PRO A 176 -0.73 13.18 5.20
CA PRO A 176 -1.89 13.69 5.91
C PRO A 176 -2.11 13.04 7.27
N VAL A 177 -1.80 11.76 7.41
CA VAL A 177 -1.93 11.05 8.69
C VAL A 177 -0.97 11.65 9.73
N GLY A 178 0.28 11.86 9.36
CA GLY A 178 1.27 12.52 10.22
C GLY A 178 0.85 13.92 10.64
N ARG A 179 0.37 14.74 9.69
CA ARG A 179 -0.12 16.10 9.95
C ARG A 179 -1.29 16.13 10.93
N LEU A 180 -2.27 15.22 10.79
CA LEU A 180 -3.39 15.09 11.73
C LEU A 180 -2.91 14.72 13.14
N LEU A 181 -1.93 13.82 13.26
CA LEU A 181 -1.33 13.46 14.54
C LEU A 181 -0.57 14.64 15.17
N LEU A 182 0.16 15.41 14.37
CA LEU A 182 0.85 16.62 14.87
C LEU A 182 -0.16 17.64 15.43
N THR A 183 -1.28 17.86 14.74
CA THR A 183 -2.36 18.73 15.24
C THR A 183 -2.93 18.21 16.56
N LEU A 184 -3.20 16.89 16.68
CA LEU A 184 -3.63 16.28 17.94
C LEU A 184 -2.63 16.52 19.08
N TYR A 185 -1.33 16.48 18.78
CA TYR A 185 -0.27 16.69 19.78
C TYR A 185 0.08 18.17 19.98
N ARG A 186 -0.52 19.08 19.21
CA ARG A 186 -0.22 20.53 19.20
C ARG A 186 1.26 20.80 18.94
N THR A 187 1.81 20.10 17.96
CA THR A 187 3.22 20.17 17.56
C THR A 187 3.29 20.30 16.02
N ASP A 188 2.42 21.11 15.46
CA ASP A 188 2.22 21.28 14.01
C ASP A 188 2.90 22.56 13.46
N ASP A 189 4.02 22.97 14.09
CA ASP A 189 4.91 23.99 13.54
C ASP A 189 5.56 23.52 12.22
N ALA A 190 6.01 24.47 11.38
CA ALA A 190 6.51 24.18 10.04
C ALA A 190 7.67 23.17 10.02
N ALA A 191 8.57 23.19 11.03
CA ALA A 191 9.67 22.26 11.11
C ALA A 191 9.18 20.85 11.46
N SER A 192 8.26 20.72 12.40
CA SER A 192 7.64 19.45 12.77
C SER A 192 6.85 18.84 11.63
N VAL A 193 6.12 19.66 10.84
CA VAL A 193 5.40 19.23 9.64
C VAL A 193 6.36 18.69 8.58
N ALA A 194 7.45 19.42 8.28
CA ALA A 194 8.44 18.98 7.30
C ALA A 194 9.12 17.64 7.71
N GLU A 195 9.48 17.50 9.00
CA GLU A 195 10.06 16.28 9.53
C GLU A 195 9.05 15.11 9.51
N SER A 196 7.77 15.36 9.82
CA SER A 196 6.70 14.35 9.74
C SER A 196 6.44 13.91 8.31
N ASP A 197 6.38 14.83 7.37
CA ASP A 197 6.18 14.54 5.96
C ASP A 197 7.31 13.66 5.41
N ALA A 198 8.56 13.95 5.79
CA ALA A 198 9.71 13.12 5.41
C ALA A 198 9.59 11.68 5.97
N ILE A 199 9.19 11.53 7.24
CA ILE A 199 8.99 10.20 7.87
C ILE A 199 7.83 9.45 7.19
N CYS A 200 6.68 10.09 6.99
CA CYS A 200 5.51 9.44 6.39
C CYS A 200 5.80 9.01 4.95
N THR A 201 6.46 9.86 4.16
CA THR A 201 6.93 9.50 2.82
C THR A 201 7.91 8.33 2.87
N ALA A 202 8.89 8.33 3.79
CA ALA A 202 9.85 7.24 3.93
C ALA A 202 9.19 5.91 4.30
N LEU A 203 8.19 5.93 5.19
CA LEU A 203 7.42 4.75 5.57
C LEU A 203 6.64 4.18 4.38
N GLN A 204 6.00 5.04 3.62
CA GLN A 204 5.26 4.64 2.42
C GLN A 204 6.18 4.03 1.36
N LEU A 205 7.32 4.68 1.09
CA LEU A 205 8.33 4.14 0.17
C LEU A 205 8.89 2.80 0.66
N ALA A 206 9.19 2.65 1.96
CA ALA A 206 9.66 1.38 2.51
C ALA A 206 8.64 0.25 2.30
N ASN A 207 7.32 0.53 2.42
CA ASN A 207 6.26 -0.41 2.10
C ASN A 207 6.26 -0.76 0.61
N PHE A 208 6.38 0.22 -0.29
CA PHE A 208 6.43 -0.04 -1.74
C PHE A 208 7.62 -0.91 -2.12
N TRP A 209 8.80 -0.68 -1.53
CA TRP A 209 9.99 -1.50 -1.78
C TRP A 209 9.87 -2.91 -1.21
N GLN A 210 9.17 -3.06 -0.10
CA GLN A 210 8.87 -4.35 0.52
C GLN A 210 7.87 -5.17 -0.30
N ASP A 211 6.89 -4.51 -0.93
CA ASP A 211 5.70 -5.10 -1.51
C ASP A 211 5.71 -5.17 -3.05
N VAL A 212 6.85 -4.88 -3.72
CA VAL A 212 6.98 -4.87 -5.19
C VAL A 212 6.32 -6.09 -5.86
N ALA A 213 6.58 -7.30 -5.35
CA ALA A 213 6.01 -8.52 -5.94
C ALA A 213 4.51 -8.68 -5.67
N ILE A 214 4.00 -8.12 -4.58
CA ILE A 214 2.58 -8.16 -4.21
C ILE A 214 1.81 -7.16 -5.05
N ASP A 215 2.31 -5.93 -5.14
CA ASP A 215 1.70 -4.83 -5.88
C ASP A 215 1.66 -5.13 -7.38
N ALA A 216 2.69 -5.77 -7.91
CA ALA A 216 2.73 -6.19 -9.31
C ALA A 216 1.60 -7.18 -9.67
N ARG A 217 1.15 -8.05 -8.74
CA ARG A 217 0.04 -8.99 -8.98
C ARG A 217 -1.30 -8.29 -9.19
N ILE A 218 -1.48 -7.12 -8.60
CA ILE A 218 -2.65 -6.26 -8.79
C ILE A 218 -2.42 -5.18 -9.85
N GLY A 219 -1.32 -5.31 -10.59
CA GLY A 219 -0.99 -4.44 -11.71
C GLY A 219 -0.32 -3.12 -11.32
N ARG A 220 0.09 -2.90 -10.06
CA ARG A 220 0.74 -1.68 -9.58
C ARG A 220 2.26 -1.84 -9.52
N ILE A 221 2.99 -0.81 -9.94
CA ILE A 221 4.44 -0.68 -9.74
C ILE A 221 4.72 0.75 -9.29
N TYR A 222 5.27 0.88 -8.08
CA TYR A 222 5.60 2.16 -7.48
C TYR A 222 7.03 2.62 -7.76
N ILE A 223 7.95 1.71 -8.16
CA ILE A 223 9.29 2.11 -8.60
C ILE A 223 9.14 3.03 -9.81
N PRO A 224 9.73 4.25 -9.79
CA PRO A 224 9.62 5.20 -10.90
C PRO A 224 10.19 4.66 -12.21
N LEU A 225 9.52 4.95 -13.33
CA LEU A 225 10.00 4.52 -14.65
C LEU A 225 11.36 5.14 -14.99
N GLU A 226 11.66 6.35 -14.54
CA GLU A 226 12.98 6.99 -14.70
C GLU A 226 14.10 6.20 -14.01
N ASP A 227 13.81 5.54 -12.87
CA ASP A 227 14.81 4.75 -12.15
C ASP A 227 15.03 3.38 -12.82
N PHE A 228 14.00 2.78 -13.38
CA PHE A 228 14.17 1.61 -14.25
C PHE A 228 15.09 1.93 -15.43
N ALA A 229 14.86 3.06 -16.11
CA ALA A 229 15.70 3.50 -17.21
C ALA A 229 17.14 3.81 -16.76
N ARG A 230 17.30 4.45 -15.60
CA ARG A 230 18.61 4.78 -15.02
C ARG A 230 19.51 3.58 -14.78
N PHE A 231 18.92 2.47 -14.35
CA PHE A 231 19.64 1.24 -14.01
C PHE A 231 19.57 0.18 -15.11
N ASP A 232 19.01 0.52 -16.28
CA ASP A 232 18.82 -0.39 -17.42
C ASP A 232 18.08 -1.68 -17.00
N VAL A 233 17.02 -1.52 -16.19
CA VAL A 233 16.13 -2.60 -15.75
C VAL A 233 14.84 -2.51 -16.53
N ASP A 234 14.41 -3.60 -17.17
CA ASP A 234 13.09 -3.68 -17.79
C ASP A 234 12.03 -3.84 -16.68
N PRO A 235 10.97 -3.00 -16.63
CA PRO A 235 9.85 -3.21 -15.72
C PRO A 235 9.21 -4.60 -15.77
N ALA A 236 9.31 -5.29 -16.92
CA ALA A 236 8.87 -6.68 -17.06
C ALA A 236 9.67 -7.65 -16.18
N ALA A 237 10.87 -7.28 -15.73
CA ALA A 237 11.68 -8.06 -14.81
C ALA A 237 10.94 -8.36 -13.48
N ILE A 238 10.04 -7.46 -13.06
CA ILE A 238 9.21 -7.68 -11.85
C ILE A 238 8.31 -8.91 -12.02
N ALA A 239 7.61 -9.01 -13.14
CA ALA A 239 6.73 -10.15 -13.41
C ALA A 239 7.52 -11.47 -13.55
N ALA A 240 8.77 -11.38 -14.06
CA ALA A 240 9.68 -12.51 -14.17
C ALA A 240 10.36 -12.89 -12.83
N GLY A 241 10.23 -12.05 -11.79
CA GLY A 241 10.99 -12.21 -10.54
C GLY A 241 12.50 -12.14 -10.75
N SER A 242 12.95 -11.36 -11.73
CA SER A 242 14.36 -11.28 -12.11
C SER A 242 15.16 -10.51 -11.08
N HIS A 243 16.21 -11.15 -10.55
CA HIS A 243 17.08 -10.61 -9.51
C HIS A 243 18.53 -10.63 -9.99
N ASP A 244 18.82 -9.77 -10.99
CA ASP A 244 20.16 -9.60 -11.53
C ASP A 244 20.91 -8.42 -10.85
N ARG A 245 22.17 -8.19 -11.26
CA ARG A 245 23.01 -7.12 -10.71
C ARG A 245 22.39 -5.73 -10.87
N ARG A 246 21.65 -5.48 -11.96
CA ARG A 246 21.03 -4.18 -12.25
C ARG A 246 19.87 -3.94 -11.29
N TRP A 247 19.06 -4.97 -11.06
CA TRP A 247 18.00 -4.95 -10.05
C TRP A 247 18.55 -4.66 -8.65
N VAL A 248 19.64 -5.34 -8.24
CA VAL A 248 20.29 -5.10 -6.95
C VAL A 248 20.74 -3.64 -6.80
N GLN A 249 21.29 -3.04 -7.86
CA GLN A 249 21.70 -1.63 -7.85
C GLN A 249 20.49 -0.68 -7.78
N LEU A 250 19.41 -0.95 -8.51
CA LEU A 250 18.16 -0.19 -8.42
C LEU A 250 17.61 -0.23 -7.01
N MET A 251 17.45 -1.40 -6.40
CA MET A 251 16.91 -1.53 -5.05
C MET A 251 17.82 -0.90 -3.98
N ALA A 252 19.13 -0.97 -4.14
CA ALA A 252 20.07 -0.28 -3.27
C ALA A 252 19.93 1.24 -3.36
N PHE A 253 19.69 1.78 -4.55
CA PHE A 253 19.43 3.21 -4.75
C PHE A 253 18.10 3.63 -4.09
N GLU A 254 17.03 2.85 -4.27
CA GLU A 254 15.72 3.11 -3.68
C GLU A 254 15.76 3.10 -2.14
N THR A 255 16.42 2.10 -1.56
CA THR A 255 16.56 2.01 -0.11
C THR A 255 17.42 3.13 0.46
N ALA A 256 18.49 3.53 -0.23
CA ALA A 256 19.37 4.62 0.21
C ALA A 256 18.64 5.97 0.25
N ARG A 257 17.87 6.32 -0.80
CA ARG A 257 17.11 7.59 -0.79
C ARG A 257 15.96 7.60 0.21
N THR A 258 15.34 6.44 0.46
CA THR A 258 14.32 6.31 1.50
C THR A 258 14.92 6.50 2.89
N ARG A 259 16.11 5.97 3.12
CA ARG A 259 16.88 6.16 4.36
C ARG A 259 17.19 7.63 4.61
N ALA A 260 17.58 8.37 3.56
CA ALA A 260 17.83 9.81 3.66
C ALA A 260 16.59 10.62 4.10
N LEU A 261 15.38 10.19 3.69
CA LEU A 261 14.12 10.80 4.16
C LEU A 261 13.89 10.50 5.66
N PHE A 262 14.12 9.27 6.15
CA PHE A 262 14.06 9.00 7.58
C PHE A 262 15.03 9.87 8.38
N ASP A 263 16.26 10.10 7.85
CA ASP A 263 17.26 10.95 8.52
C ASP A 263 16.82 12.40 8.59
N GLN A 264 16.09 12.92 7.60
CA GLN A 264 15.50 14.27 7.64
C GLN A 264 14.50 14.43 8.79
N GLY A 265 13.72 13.38 9.08
CA GLY A 265 12.69 13.41 10.13
C GLY A 265 13.18 13.00 11.53
N ARG A 266 14.45 12.61 11.70
CA ARG A 266 14.97 11.98 12.94
C ARG A 266 14.85 12.83 14.22
N ALA A 267 14.67 14.14 14.10
CA ALA A 267 14.56 15.04 15.26
C ALA A 267 13.14 15.13 15.81
N LEU A 268 12.10 14.87 14.99
CA LEU A 268 10.69 14.97 15.37
C LEU A 268 10.31 14.24 16.67
N PRO A 269 10.77 13.02 16.95
CA PRO A 269 10.43 12.32 18.20
C PRO A 269 10.77 13.08 19.48
N ARG A 270 11.75 14.01 19.44
CA ARG A 270 12.14 14.82 20.60
C ARG A 270 11.23 16.02 20.82
N ARG A 271 10.46 16.42 19.81
CA ARG A 271 9.50 17.54 19.86
C ARG A 271 8.13 17.10 20.34
N LEU A 272 7.83 15.81 20.19
CA LEU A 272 6.54 15.23 20.59
C LEU A 272 6.47 14.95 22.10
N PRO A 273 5.26 14.84 22.66
CA PRO A 273 5.06 14.31 24.00
C PRO A 273 5.76 12.96 24.16
N LEU A 274 6.39 12.71 25.32
CA LEU A 274 7.30 11.57 25.54
C LEU A 274 6.79 10.23 24.98
N ARG A 275 5.53 9.88 25.25
CA ARG A 275 4.95 8.60 24.76
C ARG A 275 4.82 8.55 23.25
N ALA A 276 4.34 9.65 22.64
CA ALA A 276 4.23 9.77 21.19
C ALA A 276 5.61 9.78 20.52
N GLY A 277 6.58 10.45 21.12
CA GLY A 277 7.98 10.45 20.65
C GLY A 277 8.61 9.06 20.71
N LEU A 278 8.38 8.28 21.77
CA LEU A 278 8.86 6.89 21.88
C LEU A 278 8.20 6.00 20.83
N GLU A 279 6.90 6.16 20.60
CA GLU A 279 6.18 5.41 19.57
C GLU A 279 6.72 5.74 18.18
N LEU A 280 6.90 7.03 17.86
CA LEU A 280 7.45 7.44 16.56
C LEU A 280 8.89 6.93 16.36
N ARG A 281 9.72 6.88 17.43
CA ARG A 281 11.06 6.25 17.36
C ARG A 281 10.96 4.77 17.02
N ALA A 282 10.01 4.05 17.61
CA ALA A 282 9.80 2.63 17.28
C ALA A 282 9.35 2.45 15.81
N VAL A 283 8.46 3.33 15.33
CA VAL A 283 7.97 3.35 13.94
C VAL A 283 9.13 3.60 12.97
N ILE A 284 9.93 4.64 13.18
CA ILE A 284 11.12 4.95 12.36
C ILE A 284 12.10 3.76 12.37
N ALA A 285 12.39 3.22 13.56
CA ALA A 285 13.29 2.08 13.68
C ALA A 285 12.76 0.84 12.96
N GLY A 286 11.45 0.62 12.94
CA GLY A 286 10.78 -0.45 12.18
C GLY A 286 10.94 -0.27 10.67
N GLY A 287 10.64 0.92 10.15
CA GLY A 287 10.83 1.23 8.72
C GLY A 287 12.29 1.08 8.29
N MET A 288 13.23 1.62 9.06
CA MET A 288 14.67 1.41 8.84
C MET A 288 15.06 -0.07 8.84
N ARG A 289 14.44 -0.87 9.72
CA ARG A 289 14.69 -2.32 9.77
C ARG A 289 14.16 -3.06 8.56
N ILE A 290 13.04 -2.64 7.97
CA ILE A 290 12.56 -3.17 6.69
C ILE A 290 13.59 -2.87 5.59
N LEU A 291 14.10 -1.64 5.48
CA LEU A 291 15.16 -1.31 4.51
C LEU A 291 16.42 -2.17 4.71
N GLU A 292 16.88 -2.34 5.96
CA GLU A 292 18.00 -3.24 6.28
C GLU A 292 17.74 -4.70 5.85
N ARG A 293 16.48 -5.16 5.88
CA ARG A 293 16.14 -6.50 5.44
C ARG A 293 16.11 -6.62 3.93
N ILE A 294 15.61 -5.62 3.21
CA ILE A 294 15.67 -5.56 1.75
C ILE A 294 17.12 -5.58 1.29
N GLU A 295 17.99 -4.76 1.90
CA GLU A 295 19.43 -4.70 1.60
C GLU A 295 20.13 -6.04 1.87
N ARG A 296 19.81 -6.70 2.99
CA ARG A 296 20.42 -8.00 3.37
C ARG A 296 20.16 -9.12 2.37
N VAL A 297 18.99 -9.11 1.75
CA VAL A 297 18.62 -10.07 0.68
C VAL A 297 19.04 -9.56 -0.70
N GLY A 298 19.83 -8.49 -0.79
CA GLY A 298 20.26 -7.89 -2.04
C GLY A 298 19.11 -7.37 -2.90
N GLY A 299 18.00 -6.98 -2.28
CA GLY A 299 16.79 -6.53 -3.01
C GLY A 299 15.92 -7.66 -3.55
N ASP A 300 16.17 -8.94 -3.20
CA ASP A 300 15.28 -10.06 -3.58
C ASP A 300 13.97 -10.02 -2.77
N VAL A 301 13.06 -9.19 -3.23
CA VAL A 301 11.70 -9.06 -2.69
C VAL A 301 10.71 -10.00 -3.38
N PHE A 302 11.17 -10.80 -4.35
CA PHE A 302 10.36 -11.74 -5.12
C PHE A 302 10.24 -13.10 -4.45
N SER A 303 11.38 -13.64 -3.98
CA SER A 303 11.44 -14.96 -3.34
C SER A 303 10.77 -14.96 -1.97
N GLN A 304 10.91 -13.88 -1.22
CA GLN A 304 10.34 -13.74 0.12
C GLN A 304 10.11 -12.26 0.48
N ARG A 305 8.91 -11.95 0.91
CA ARG A 305 8.60 -10.61 1.45
C ARG A 305 9.45 -10.33 2.69
N PRO A 306 10.25 -9.25 2.74
CA PRO A 306 11.00 -8.86 3.93
C PRO A 306 10.06 -8.45 5.06
N LEU A 307 10.02 -9.22 6.16
CA LEU A 307 9.14 -8.98 7.31
C LEU A 307 9.93 -8.76 8.59
N LEU A 308 9.36 -8.03 9.55
CA LEU A 308 9.90 -7.95 10.89
C LEU A 308 9.71 -9.28 11.61
N THR A 309 10.79 -9.86 12.15
CA THR A 309 10.77 -11.09 12.95
C THR A 309 10.62 -10.77 14.43
N LYS A 310 10.35 -11.80 15.25
CA LYS A 310 10.32 -11.66 16.72
C LYS A 310 11.65 -11.10 17.27
N GLY A 311 12.79 -11.50 16.68
CA GLY A 311 14.11 -10.96 17.05
C GLY A 311 14.27 -9.47 16.70
N ASP A 312 13.65 -9.01 15.60
CA ASP A 312 13.64 -7.58 15.25
C ASP A 312 12.86 -6.77 16.28
N TRP A 313 11.75 -7.26 16.78
CA TRP A 313 10.98 -6.55 17.81
C TRP A 313 11.78 -6.36 19.11
N ALA A 314 12.58 -7.34 19.53
CA ALA A 314 13.49 -7.18 20.65
C ALA A 314 14.57 -6.12 20.38
N LEU A 315 15.17 -6.13 19.17
CA LEU A 315 16.14 -5.12 18.74
C LEU A 315 15.51 -3.72 18.67
N LEU A 316 14.28 -3.60 18.17
CA LEU A 316 13.54 -2.34 18.08
C LEU A 316 13.26 -1.77 19.47
N ALA A 317 12.86 -2.60 20.43
CA ALA A 317 12.66 -2.19 21.81
C ALA A 317 13.96 -1.60 22.41
N LEU A 318 15.11 -2.28 22.22
CA LEU A 318 16.43 -1.79 22.65
C LEU A 318 16.81 -0.48 21.96
N ARG A 319 16.64 -0.37 20.65
CA ARG A 319 16.95 0.87 19.88
C ARG A 319 16.06 2.05 20.28
N THR A 320 14.80 1.78 20.61
CA THR A 320 13.83 2.82 21.02
C THR A 320 14.19 3.40 22.39
N LEU A 321 14.69 2.57 23.31
CA LEU A 321 15.08 2.97 24.65
C LEU A 321 16.51 3.57 24.71
N ALA A 322 17.35 3.27 23.74
CA ALA A 322 18.71 3.81 23.69
C ALA A 322 18.69 5.35 23.56
N PRO A 323 19.54 6.07 24.31
CA PRO A 323 19.65 7.51 24.14
C PRO A 323 20.07 7.82 22.68
N ALA A 324 19.40 8.79 22.05
CA ALA A 324 19.74 9.21 20.71
C ALA A 324 21.18 9.72 20.72
N ARG A 325 22.07 9.08 19.95
CA ARG A 325 23.44 9.56 19.75
C ARG A 325 23.39 11.03 19.34
N LYS A 326 24.10 11.87 20.11
CA LYS A 326 24.38 13.25 19.68
C LYS A 326 25.17 13.16 18.36
N ALA A 327 24.65 13.83 17.32
CA ALA A 327 25.36 14.04 16.08
C ALA A 327 26.47 15.05 16.30
#